data_60dfaf5c21f65f56e5f80e4bbda79be6
#
_entry.id   60dfaf5c21f65f56e5f80e4bbda79be6
#
_cell.length_a   1.000
_cell.length_b   1.000
_cell.length_c   1.000
_cell.angle_alpha   90.00
_cell.angle_beta   90.00
_cell.angle_gamma   90.00
#
_symmetry.space_group_name_H-M   'P 1'
#
loop_
_entity.id
_entity.type
_entity.pdbx_description
1 polymer ?
#
loop_
_entity_poly.entity_id
_entity_poly.type
_entity_poly.pdbx_seq_one_letter_code
_entity_poly.pdbx_strand_id
1 'polypeptide(L)'
;MVMKKKLLALLMASTMVFGLVACGSTEEPASTGAAETTETTEAADTTSADSADTATDASKKTWVIGTDTSFKPFEYTDDAGDFVGIDMDILAAVAEDQGFDYEVQVLGWDASIAACQAGQADGMIAGASITDERKASGWIFSDGYYDANQCMAVAESSDIDGFDDLSGKSVAVKTGSMSASYAESLKDEYGFTITYFEDSPTMYQAVIGGQVAAVFDDTPIMSANIKDGGLAMKLVDGTGNEPAQYGMAIFNADNQELIDMFN
;
A
#
# COMPACT_ATOMS: atom_id res chain seq x y z
N MET A 1 -4.47 5.18 -62.11
CA MET A 1 -3.69 6.44 -62.23
C MET A 1 -2.87 6.58 -60.95
N VAL A 2 -1.58 6.33 -61.11
CA VAL A 2 -0.57 6.20 -60.08
C VAL A 2 -0.06 7.56 -59.69
N MET A 3 0.05 7.90 -58.42
CA MET A 3 1.01 8.91 -57.96
C MET A 3 1.62 8.55 -56.60
N LYS A 4 2.87 8.11 -56.70
CA LYS A 4 3.88 8.04 -55.63
C LYS A 4 4.39 9.43 -55.29
N LYS A 5 4.60 9.77 -54.02
CA LYS A 5 5.62 10.75 -53.52
C LYS A 5 5.78 10.52 -52.04
N LYS A 6 6.85 10.02 -51.58
CA LYS A 6 8.27 10.38 -51.33
C LYS A 6 8.47 10.74 -49.86
N LEU A 7 9.27 9.87 -49.25
CA LEU A 7 10.02 9.99 -47.99
C LEU A 7 10.67 11.34 -47.77
N LEU A 8 10.67 11.85 -46.56
CA LEU A 8 11.75 12.68 -46.04
C LEU A 8 12.03 12.34 -44.58
N ALA A 9 13.13 11.62 -44.38
CA ALA A 9 13.75 11.39 -43.10
C ALA A 9 14.54 12.62 -42.68
N LEU A 10 14.37 13.11 -41.47
CA LEU A 10 15.25 14.11 -40.87
C LEU A 10 15.89 13.52 -39.61
N LEU A 11 17.15 13.14 -39.78
CA LEU A 11 18.08 12.69 -38.73
C LEU A 11 18.60 13.96 -38.02
N MET A 12 18.40 14.12 -36.72
CA MET A 12 19.18 15.04 -35.89
C MET A 12 19.96 14.26 -34.87
N ALA A 13 21.24 14.12 -35.12
CA ALA A 13 22.25 13.69 -34.19
C ALA A 13 22.59 14.89 -33.27
N SER A 14 22.50 14.71 -31.96
CA SER A 14 23.01 15.65 -30.97
C SER A 14 24.10 14.96 -30.15
N THR A 15 25.32 15.39 -30.36
CA THR A 15 26.55 14.98 -29.72
C THR A 15 26.63 15.52 -28.30
N MET A 16 26.75 14.65 -27.30
CA MET A 16 27.14 15.03 -25.94
C MET A 16 28.64 15.05 -25.81
N VAL A 17 29.18 16.20 -25.43
CA VAL A 17 30.57 16.44 -25.08
C VAL A 17 30.78 16.07 -23.59
N PHE A 18 31.67 15.12 -23.35
CA PHE A 18 32.22 14.79 -22.04
C PHE A 18 33.29 15.83 -21.67
N GLY A 19 33.15 16.47 -20.51
CA GLY A 19 34.17 17.27 -19.87
C GLY A 19 34.67 16.61 -18.62
N LEU A 20 35.80 15.91 -18.71
CA LEU A 20 36.64 15.52 -17.59
C LEU A 20 37.49 16.72 -17.17
N VAL A 21 37.50 17.08 -15.89
CA VAL A 21 38.59 17.82 -15.28
C VAL A 21 39.09 17.03 -14.07
N ALA A 22 40.35 16.63 -14.18
CA ALA A 22 41.12 15.91 -13.18
C ALA A 22 42.14 16.85 -12.52
N CYS A 23 42.49 16.50 -11.30
CA CYS A 23 43.76 16.74 -10.60
C CYS A 23 44.09 18.12 -10.02
N GLY A 24 44.46 18.04 -8.76
CA GLY A 24 45.37 19.00 -8.08
C GLY A 24 45.57 18.65 -6.61
N SER A 25 46.60 17.82 -6.37
CA SER A 25 47.18 17.55 -5.05
C SER A 25 47.95 18.77 -4.56
N THR A 26 48.07 18.98 -3.25
CA THR A 26 49.34 19.14 -2.51
C THR A 26 49.13 19.70 -1.10
N GLU A 27 49.60 18.91 -0.17
CA GLU A 27 50.57 19.13 0.92
C GLU A 27 50.13 19.81 2.21
N GLU A 28 50.28 18.99 3.26
CA GLU A 28 50.53 19.35 4.68
C GLU A 28 51.85 20.15 4.86
N PRO A 29 52.07 20.88 5.97
CA PRO A 29 52.70 20.20 7.06
C PRO A 29 52.35 20.64 8.50
N ALA A 30 52.74 19.75 9.40
CA ALA A 30 52.72 19.70 10.84
C ALA A 30 53.29 20.92 11.61
N SER A 31 52.84 21.10 12.88
CA SER A 31 53.72 21.42 14.02
C SER A 31 52.95 21.30 15.35
N THR A 32 53.22 20.28 16.10
CA THR A 32 53.84 20.16 17.43
C THR A 32 53.48 21.19 18.49
N GLY A 33 53.10 20.67 19.66
CA GLY A 33 53.13 21.37 20.94
C GLY A 33 52.52 20.53 22.06
N ALA A 34 53.39 19.87 22.81
CA ALA A 34 53.12 19.05 23.99
C ALA A 34 53.16 19.87 25.27
N ALA A 35 52.74 19.24 26.33
CA ALA A 35 53.04 19.41 27.76
C ALA A 35 51.83 19.84 28.59
N GLU A 36 51.45 19.23 29.60
CA GLU A 36 51.94 18.36 30.67
C GLU A 36 51.16 18.69 31.95
N THR A 37 50.65 17.65 32.57
CA THR A 37 50.53 17.34 34.00
C THR A 37 50.02 18.39 34.99
N THR A 38 49.02 18.06 35.80
CA THR A 38 49.25 17.71 37.22
C THR A 38 48.03 17.05 37.87
N GLU A 39 48.26 15.92 38.53
CA GLU A 39 47.43 15.25 39.52
C GLU A 39 47.14 16.17 40.73
N THR A 40 46.02 15.96 41.38
CA THR A 40 45.96 15.88 42.84
C THR A 40 44.74 15.10 43.28
N THR A 41 45.03 14.04 43.99
CA THR A 41 44.22 13.17 44.82
C THR A 41 43.59 13.95 45.98
N GLU A 42 42.34 13.66 46.40
CA GLU A 42 42.08 13.22 47.76
C GLU A 42 40.65 12.75 47.99
N ALA A 43 40.48 11.85 48.88
CA ALA A 43 39.58 10.79 49.16
C ALA A 43 38.30 11.19 49.92
N ALA A 44 37.31 10.31 49.73
CA ALA A 44 36.39 9.72 50.69
C ALA A 44 35.36 10.61 51.41
N ASP A 45 34.08 10.39 51.19
CA ASP A 45 33.30 9.81 52.28
C ASP A 45 32.02 9.10 51.74
N THR A 46 31.72 7.97 52.35
CA THR A 46 30.63 7.06 52.16
C THR A 46 29.31 7.64 52.66
N THR A 47 28.23 7.54 51.88
CA THR A 47 26.93 7.24 52.45
C THR A 47 26.04 6.48 51.45
N SER A 48 25.66 5.32 51.86
CA SER A 48 24.52 4.41 51.59
C SER A 48 23.55 4.76 50.46
N ALA A 49 23.49 3.85 49.56
CA ALA A 49 22.36 3.13 49.02
C ALA A 49 20.96 3.76 49.15
N ASP A 50 20.48 4.22 48.01
CA ASP A 50 19.12 3.95 47.64
C ASP A 50 19.16 3.34 46.24
N SER A 51 18.93 2.03 46.20
CA SER A 51 18.74 1.33 44.92
C SER A 51 17.34 1.72 44.40
N ALA A 52 17.27 2.86 43.75
CA ALA A 52 16.21 3.10 42.81
C ALA A 52 16.41 2.08 41.69
N ASP A 53 15.53 1.11 41.70
CA ASP A 53 15.24 0.22 40.59
C ASP A 53 14.98 1.11 39.36
N THR A 54 16.02 1.41 38.60
CA THR A 54 15.87 1.94 37.26
C THR A 54 15.41 0.75 36.44
N ALA A 55 14.09 0.50 36.46
CA ALA A 55 13.46 -0.21 35.37
C ALA A 55 13.97 0.48 34.10
N THR A 56 14.88 -0.17 33.41
CA THR A 56 15.22 0.13 32.03
C THR A 56 13.89 0.09 31.30
N ASP A 57 13.35 1.25 31.00
CA ASP A 57 12.32 1.42 29.98
C ASP A 57 12.96 0.87 28.69
N ALA A 58 12.75 -0.41 28.46
CA ALA A 58 13.06 -1.04 27.19
C ALA A 58 12.20 -0.24 26.20
N SER A 59 12.83 0.57 25.38
CA SER A 59 12.16 1.43 24.41
C SER A 59 11.15 0.58 23.67
N LYS A 60 9.87 0.86 23.93
CA LYS A 60 8.74 0.16 23.36
C LYS A 60 8.89 0.17 21.84
N LYS A 61 8.79 -0.99 21.20
CA LYS A 61 8.89 -1.06 19.73
C LYS A 61 7.76 -0.22 19.14
N THR A 62 8.08 0.68 18.22
CA THR A 62 7.11 1.35 17.36
C THR A 62 6.94 0.50 16.10
N TRP A 63 5.73 -0.01 15.87
CA TRP A 63 5.42 -0.83 14.71
C TRP A 63 5.19 0.03 13.48
N VAL A 64 5.82 -0.33 12.35
CA VAL A 64 5.62 0.35 11.07
C VAL A 64 4.57 -0.40 10.27
N ILE A 65 3.45 0.27 9.98
CA ILE A 65 2.27 -0.33 9.35
C ILE A 65 2.04 0.29 7.98
N GLY A 66 2.16 -0.51 6.92
CA GLY A 66 1.82 -0.11 5.56
C GLY A 66 0.31 -0.09 5.33
N THR A 67 -0.18 0.84 4.49
CA THR A 67 -1.60 0.89 4.11
C THR A 67 -1.79 1.44 2.70
N ASP A 68 -3.00 1.29 2.14
CA ASP A 68 -3.34 1.85 0.83
C ASP A 68 -3.54 3.38 0.92
N THR A 69 -3.57 4.04 -0.21
CA THR A 69 -3.74 5.50 -0.31
C THR A 69 -5.20 5.92 -0.35
N SER A 70 -6.09 5.06 -0.86
CA SER A 70 -7.49 5.40 -1.07
C SER A 70 -8.37 4.16 -1.27
N PHE A 71 -8.91 3.64 -0.18
CA PHE A 71 -9.80 2.48 -0.14
C PHE A 71 -11.01 2.74 0.78
N LYS A 72 -11.72 3.86 0.52
CA LYS A 72 -12.88 4.30 1.32
C LYS A 72 -13.98 3.22 1.35
N PRO A 73 -14.51 2.85 2.56
CA PRO A 73 -14.42 3.56 3.85
C PRO A 73 -13.32 3.06 4.80
N PHE A 74 -12.40 2.19 4.37
CA PHE A 74 -11.41 1.55 5.25
C PHE A 74 -10.21 2.44 5.53
N GLU A 75 -9.58 2.99 4.50
CA GLU A 75 -8.49 3.97 4.61
C GLU A 75 -8.55 4.97 3.45
N TYR A 76 -8.54 6.25 3.78
CA TYR A 76 -8.60 7.33 2.79
C TYR A 76 -8.30 8.69 3.45
N THR A 77 -7.99 9.68 2.63
CA THR A 77 -7.91 11.07 3.08
C THR A 77 -9.28 11.72 2.98
N ASP A 78 -9.77 12.28 4.08
CA ASP A 78 -11.04 12.97 4.14
C ASP A 78 -10.98 14.41 3.57
N ASP A 79 -12.11 15.12 3.56
CA ASP A 79 -12.20 16.50 3.06
C ASP A 79 -11.43 17.52 3.92
N ALA A 80 -11.08 17.18 5.17
CA ALA A 80 -10.26 18.01 6.05
C ALA A 80 -8.75 17.79 5.81
N GLY A 81 -8.40 16.74 5.07
CA GLY A 81 -7.03 16.35 4.78
C GLY A 81 -6.46 15.34 5.77
N ASP A 82 -7.29 14.81 6.67
CA ASP A 82 -6.91 13.80 7.64
C ASP A 82 -7.00 12.38 7.03
N PHE A 83 -6.04 11.52 7.34
CA PHE A 83 -6.05 10.13 6.92
C PHE A 83 -6.85 9.29 7.92
N VAL A 84 -7.98 8.76 7.49
CA VAL A 84 -9.02 8.18 8.33
C VAL A 84 -9.61 6.91 7.71
N GLY A 85 -10.46 6.22 8.47
CA GLY A 85 -11.24 5.08 7.99
C GLY A 85 -11.32 3.94 9.00
N ILE A 86 -12.07 2.90 8.64
CA ILE A 86 -12.33 1.74 9.52
C ILE A 86 -11.02 1.06 9.95
N ASP A 87 -10.08 0.87 9.03
CA ASP A 87 -8.79 0.24 9.30
C ASP A 87 -7.96 1.08 10.27
N MET A 88 -8.01 2.40 10.12
CA MET A 88 -7.29 3.33 11.00
C MET A 88 -7.91 3.35 12.40
N ASP A 89 -9.23 3.31 12.50
CA ASP A 89 -9.94 3.26 13.78
C ASP A 89 -9.69 1.94 14.53
N ILE A 90 -9.69 0.80 13.81
CA ILE A 90 -9.36 -0.52 14.37
C ILE A 90 -7.92 -0.53 14.87
N LEU A 91 -6.96 -0.11 14.04
CA LEU A 91 -5.54 -0.08 14.41
C LEU A 91 -5.31 0.80 15.65
N ALA A 92 -5.93 1.97 15.72
CA ALA A 92 -5.83 2.87 16.87
C ALA A 92 -6.41 2.24 18.15
N ALA A 93 -7.58 1.61 18.05
CA ALA A 93 -8.22 0.97 19.19
C ALA A 93 -7.42 -0.22 19.72
N VAL A 94 -6.88 -1.05 18.83
CA VAL A 94 -6.02 -2.19 19.22
C VAL A 94 -4.72 -1.69 19.84
N ALA A 95 -4.09 -0.66 19.26
CA ALA A 95 -2.85 -0.09 19.80
C ALA A 95 -3.05 0.50 21.20
N GLU A 96 -4.20 1.16 21.45
CA GLU A 96 -4.56 1.67 22.78
C GLU A 96 -4.78 0.55 23.78
N ASP A 97 -5.54 -0.49 23.43
CA ASP A 97 -5.86 -1.62 24.31
C ASP A 97 -4.61 -2.45 24.66
N GLN A 98 -3.82 -2.78 23.66
CA GLN A 98 -2.61 -3.59 23.82
C GLN A 98 -1.38 -2.79 24.22
N GLY A 99 -1.49 -1.49 24.17
CA GLY A 99 -0.51 -0.55 24.67
C GLY A 99 0.77 -0.56 23.82
N PHE A 100 0.74 -0.60 22.50
CA PHE A 100 1.90 -0.42 21.61
C PHE A 100 1.84 0.90 20.83
N ASP A 101 3.01 1.34 20.34
CA ASP A 101 3.13 2.50 19.47
C ASP A 101 3.25 2.05 18.01
N TYR A 102 2.72 2.85 17.10
CA TYR A 102 2.79 2.56 15.65
C TYR A 102 2.98 3.82 14.81
N GLU A 103 3.49 3.62 13.60
CA GLU A 103 3.59 4.62 12.54
C GLU A 103 2.91 4.07 11.28
N VAL A 104 1.98 4.82 10.70
CA VAL A 104 1.32 4.44 9.45
C VAL A 104 2.09 5.00 8.26
N GLN A 105 2.42 4.13 7.32
CA GLN A 105 3.00 4.48 6.03
C GLN A 105 1.95 4.34 4.93
N VAL A 106 1.47 5.45 4.41
CA VAL A 106 0.47 5.51 3.32
C VAL A 106 1.21 5.37 1.98
N LEU A 107 1.36 4.12 1.51
CA LEU A 107 2.22 3.78 0.37
C LEU A 107 1.43 3.42 -0.90
N GLY A 108 0.20 2.94 -0.75
CA GLY A 108 -0.55 2.23 -1.78
C GLY A 108 -0.46 0.72 -1.63
N TRP A 109 -1.37 -0.01 -2.25
CA TRP A 109 -1.53 -1.46 -2.09
C TRP A 109 -0.24 -2.25 -2.40
N ASP A 110 0.24 -2.19 -3.65
CA ASP A 110 1.43 -2.96 -4.06
C ASP A 110 2.69 -2.53 -3.32
N ALA A 111 2.84 -1.21 -3.06
CA ALA A 111 4.00 -0.69 -2.34
C ALA A 111 4.00 -1.10 -0.86
N SER A 112 2.84 -1.22 -0.22
CA SER A 112 2.71 -1.73 1.16
C SER A 112 3.08 -3.20 1.24
N ILE A 113 2.64 -4.02 0.30
CA ILE A 113 3.06 -5.43 0.19
C ILE A 113 4.59 -5.51 0.02
N ALA A 114 5.16 -4.74 -0.91
CA ALA A 114 6.59 -4.74 -1.16
C ALA A 114 7.41 -4.27 0.06
N ALA A 115 6.94 -3.24 0.78
CA ALA A 115 7.57 -2.74 2.00
C ALA A 115 7.60 -3.81 3.11
N CYS A 116 6.48 -4.52 3.32
CA CYS A 116 6.40 -5.61 4.28
C CYS A 116 7.32 -6.78 3.90
N GLN A 117 7.33 -7.19 2.64
CA GLN A 117 8.20 -8.26 2.14
C GLN A 117 9.69 -7.91 2.25
N ALA A 118 10.03 -6.63 2.10
CA ALA A 118 11.40 -6.13 2.23
C ALA A 118 11.79 -5.84 3.70
N GLY A 119 10.88 -5.99 4.67
CA GLY A 119 11.13 -5.66 6.08
C GLY A 119 11.24 -4.14 6.35
N GLN A 120 10.70 -3.31 5.47
CA GLN A 120 10.60 -1.85 5.65
C GLN A 120 9.34 -1.47 6.40
N ALA A 121 8.31 -2.29 6.36
CA ALA A 121 7.14 -2.24 7.22
C ALA A 121 7.02 -3.57 7.97
N ASP A 122 6.53 -3.52 9.21
CA ASP A 122 6.35 -4.70 10.05
C ASP A 122 5.10 -5.49 9.69
N GLY A 123 4.06 -4.80 9.22
CA GLY A 123 2.79 -5.36 8.78
C GLY A 123 2.00 -4.37 7.95
N MET A 124 0.83 -4.77 7.49
CA MET A 124 -0.09 -3.91 6.74
C MET A 124 -1.55 -4.15 7.15
N ILE A 125 -2.33 -3.06 7.14
CA ILE A 125 -3.79 -3.08 7.24
C ILE A 125 -4.33 -2.25 6.08
N ALA A 126 -5.08 -2.86 5.16
CA ALA A 126 -5.53 -2.23 3.91
C ALA A 126 -6.66 -3.06 3.25
N GLY A 127 -7.68 -3.47 4.00
CA GLY A 127 -8.76 -4.29 3.48
C GLY A 127 -8.26 -5.60 2.85
N ALA A 128 -7.21 -6.20 3.40
CA ALA A 128 -6.57 -7.36 2.80
C ALA A 128 -7.38 -8.64 3.02
N SER A 129 -7.99 -9.19 1.98
CA SER A 129 -8.75 -10.44 2.06
C SER A 129 -7.87 -11.61 2.46
N ILE A 130 -8.31 -12.36 3.47
CA ILE A 130 -7.70 -13.60 3.94
C ILE A 130 -8.06 -14.70 2.97
N THR A 131 -7.07 -15.28 2.26
CA THR A 131 -7.28 -16.39 1.34
C THR A 131 -6.23 -17.47 1.53
N ASP A 132 -6.56 -18.70 1.14
CA ASP A 132 -5.62 -19.82 1.20
C ASP A 132 -4.45 -19.62 0.23
N GLU A 133 -4.68 -18.97 -0.91
CA GLU A 133 -3.63 -18.65 -1.87
C GLU A 133 -2.61 -17.67 -1.28
N ARG A 134 -3.07 -16.59 -0.65
CA ARG A 134 -2.20 -15.62 0.04
C ARG A 134 -1.43 -16.27 1.18
N LYS A 135 -2.10 -17.09 2.02
CA LYS A 135 -1.42 -17.86 3.07
C LYS A 135 -0.34 -18.78 2.50
N ALA A 136 -0.64 -19.49 1.41
CA ALA A 136 0.32 -20.36 0.74
C ALA A 136 1.51 -19.58 0.13
N SER A 137 1.33 -18.32 -0.22
CA SER A 137 2.39 -17.42 -0.72
C SER A 137 3.17 -16.69 0.38
N GLY A 138 2.93 -17.03 1.66
CA GLY A 138 3.72 -16.56 2.79
C GLY A 138 3.12 -15.39 3.58
N TRP A 139 1.87 -15.03 3.32
CA TRP A 139 1.14 -14.08 4.16
C TRP A 139 0.73 -14.73 5.47
N ILE A 140 0.89 -14.02 6.56
CA ILE A 140 0.41 -14.39 7.89
C ILE A 140 -0.63 -13.36 8.28
N PHE A 141 -1.85 -13.80 8.56
CA PHE A 141 -2.99 -12.93 8.84
C PHE A 141 -3.40 -12.99 10.31
N SER A 142 -4.01 -11.91 10.77
CA SER A 142 -4.86 -11.88 11.97
C SER A 142 -6.15 -12.68 11.76
N ASP A 143 -6.96 -12.77 12.80
CA ASP A 143 -8.38 -13.08 12.65
C ASP A 143 -9.05 -12.02 11.76
N GLY A 144 -10.15 -12.42 11.12
CA GLY A 144 -10.85 -11.52 10.20
C GLY A 144 -11.70 -10.49 10.94
N TYR A 145 -11.66 -9.23 10.49
CA TYR A 145 -12.42 -8.14 11.11
C TYR A 145 -13.60 -7.62 10.27
N TYR A 146 -13.67 -7.97 8.98
CA TYR A 146 -14.74 -7.51 8.09
C TYR A 146 -14.99 -8.52 6.96
N ASP A 147 -16.27 -8.82 6.66
CA ASP A 147 -16.65 -9.69 5.53
C ASP A 147 -16.85 -8.84 4.25
N ALA A 148 -16.14 -9.15 3.18
CA ALA A 148 -16.24 -8.48 1.89
C ALA A 148 -16.23 -9.47 0.75
N ASN A 149 -16.96 -9.15 -0.30
CA ASN A 149 -16.94 -9.84 -1.58
C ASN A 149 -16.62 -8.86 -2.70
N GLN A 150 -16.20 -9.37 -3.85
CA GLN A 150 -15.99 -8.58 -5.05
C GLN A 150 -17.24 -8.64 -5.92
N CYS A 151 -17.53 -7.54 -6.63
CA CYS A 151 -18.60 -7.49 -7.62
C CYS A 151 -18.22 -6.60 -8.80
N MET A 152 -19.09 -6.53 -9.79
CA MET A 152 -18.94 -5.66 -10.95
C MET A 152 -19.75 -4.39 -10.78
N ALA A 153 -19.17 -3.25 -11.21
CA ALA A 153 -19.89 -2.00 -11.38
C ALA A 153 -19.62 -1.41 -12.77
N VAL A 154 -20.55 -0.59 -13.23
CA VAL A 154 -20.51 0.06 -14.54
C VAL A 154 -20.87 1.53 -14.41
N ALA A 155 -20.62 2.35 -15.43
CA ALA A 155 -21.12 3.72 -15.46
C ALA A 155 -22.66 3.72 -15.29
N GLU A 156 -23.20 4.72 -14.60
CA GLU A 156 -24.65 4.83 -14.33
C GLU A 156 -25.51 4.75 -15.60
N SER A 157 -24.98 5.33 -16.70
CA SER A 157 -25.64 5.34 -18.02
C SER A 157 -25.45 4.07 -18.84
N SER A 158 -24.70 3.08 -18.35
CA SER A 158 -24.42 1.84 -19.06
C SER A 158 -25.66 0.91 -19.12
N ASP A 159 -25.83 0.22 -20.25
CA ASP A 159 -26.85 -0.82 -20.44
C ASP A 159 -26.36 -2.22 -20.06
N ILE A 160 -25.11 -2.36 -19.58
CA ILE A 160 -24.54 -3.63 -19.12
C ILE A 160 -25.25 -4.03 -17.83
N ASP A 161 -25.83 -5.24 -17.80
CA ASP A 161 -26.55 -5.78 -16.64
C ASP A 161 -26.07 -7.18 -16.20
N GLY A 162 -25.01 -7.72 -16.84
CA GLY A 162 -24.41 -9.00 -16.48
C GLY A 162 -23.07 -9.26 -17.17
N PHE A 163 -22.44 -10.39 -16.83
CA PHE A 163 -21.16 -10.77 -17.42
C PHE A 163 -21.24 -11.05 -18.93
N ASP A 164 -22.38 -11.55 -19.40
CA ASP A 164 -22.60 -11.86 -20.83
C ASP A 164 -22.43 -10.62 -21.73
N ASP A 165 -22.69 -9.43 -21.20
CA ASP A 165 -22.55 -8.17 -21.92
C ASP A 165 -21.09 -7.71 -22.06
N LEU A 166 -20.14 -8.36 -21.41
CA LEU A 166 -18.72 -7.99 -21.42
C LEU A 166 -17.96 -8.51 -22.63
N SER A 167 -18.55 -9.38 -23.46
CA SER A 167 -17.88 -9.99 -24.61
C SER A 167 -17.25 -8.95 -25.52
N GLY A 168 -15.94 -9.07 -25.76
CA GLY A 168 -15.13 -8.15 -26.58
C GLY A 168 -14.84 -6.77 -25.93
N LYS A 169 -15.23 -6.57 -24.67
CA LYS A 169 -14.98 -5.31 -23.94
C LYS A 169 -13.74 -5.42 -23.05
N SER A 170 -13.27 -4.30 -22.55
CA SER A 170 -12.24 -4.23 -21.50
C SER A 170 -12.87 -3.85 -20.18
N VAL A 171 -12.41 -4.50 -19.10
CA VAL A 171 -12.79 -4.20 -17.71
C VAL A 171 -11.58 -3.72 -16.91
N ALA A 172 -11.83 -2.95 -15.87
CA ALA A 172 -10.79 -2.44 -14.97
C ALA A 172 -10.70 -3.29 -13.71
N VAL A 173 -9.47 -3.47 -13.22
CA VAL A 173 -9.16 -4.07 -11.92
C VAL A 173 -7.96 -3.37 -11.31
N LYS A 174 -7.83 -3.42 -9.96
CA LYS A 174 -6.60 -2.99 -9.27
C LYS A 174 -5.59 -4.13 -9.27
N THR A 175 -4.34 -3.82 -9.62
CA THR A 175 -3.22 -4.78 -9.65
C THR A 175 -3.10 -5.51 -8.30
N GLY A 176 -2.85 -6.83 -8.33
CA GLY A 176 -2.62 -7.64 -7.12
C GLY A 176 -3.80 -7.80 -6.16
N SER A 177 -5.00 -7.29 -6.51
CA SER A 177 -6.19 -7.37 -5.68
C SER A 177 -6.98 -8.67 -5.87
N MET A 178 -7.92 -8.95 -4.95
CA MET A 178 -8.87 -10.05 -5.11
C MET A 178 -9.82 -9.83 -6.29
N SER A 179 -10.14 -8.57 -6.58
CA SER A 179 -10.97 -8.21 -7.73
C SER A 179 -10.29 -8.54 -9.05
N ALA A 180 -8.96 -8.41 -9.12
CA ALA A 180 -8.18 -8.86 -10.27
C ALA A 180 -8.25 -10.37 -10.44
N SER A 181 -8.06 -11.14 -9.37
CA SER A 181 -8.16 -12.62 -9.40
C SER A 181 -9.56 -13.06 -9.78
N TYR A 182 -10.60 -12.37 -9.29
CA TYR A 182 -11.98 -12.65 -9.64
C TYR A 182 -12.26 -12.40 -11.13
N ALA A 183 -11.89 -11.24 -11.66
CA ALA A 183 -12.03 -10.94 -13.08
C ALA A 183 -11.22 -11.91 -13.96
N GLU A 184 -10.00 -12.27 -13.55
CA GLU A 184 -9.19 -13.28 -14.25
C GLU A 184 -9.88 -14.64 -14.36
N SER A 185 -10.60 -15.06 -13.32
CA SER A 185 -11.35 -16.32 -13.32
C SER A 185 -12.53 -16.36 -14.31
N LEU A 186 -13.04 -15.17 -14.70
CA LEU A 186 -14.22 -15.01 -15.54
C LEU A 186 -13.92 -14.65 -17.00
N LYS A 187 -12.75 -14.05 -17.27
CA LYS A 187 -12.45 -13.42 -18.57
C LYS A 187 -12.56 -14.36 -19.78
N ASP A 188 -12.14 -15.61 -19.64
CA ASP A 188 -12.15 -16.56 -20.75
C ASP A 188 -13.55 -17.08 -21.04
N GLU A 189 -14.40 -17.22 -20.01
CA GLU A 189 -15.78 -17.64 -20.13
C GLU A 189 -16.64 -16.56 -20.82
N TYR A 190 -16.49 -15.31 -20.41
CA TYR A 190 -17.30 -14.19 -20.89
C TYR A 190 -16.63 -13.36 -21.99
N GLY A 191 -15.39 -13.68 -22.37
CA GLY A 191 -14.70 -13.13 -23.53
C GLY A 191 -14.31 -11.66 -23.43
N PHE A 192 -13.98 -11.16 -22.24
CA PHE A 192 -13.51 -9.81 -22.02
C PHE A 192 -11.98 -9.74 -21.81
N THR A 193 -11.43 -8.54 -21.86
CA THR A 193 -10.02 -8.25 -21.55
C THR A 193 -9.91 -7.44 -20.27
N ILE A 194 -8.76 -7.52 -19.60
CA ILE A 194 -8.51 -6.82 -18.33
C ILE A 194 -7.50 -5.70 -18.55
N THR A 195 -7.81 -4.53 -18.00
CA THR A 195 -6.89 -3.39 -17.86
C THR A 195 -6.60 -3.18 -16.39
N TYR A 196 -5.31 -3.18 -16.03
CA TYR A 196 -4.84 -3.05 -14.65
C TYR A 196 -4.56 -1.60 -14.29
N PHE A 197 -4.93 -1.22 -13.08
CA PHE A 197 -4.72 0.10 -12.49
C PHE A 197 -4.01 -0.03 -11.13
N GLU A 198 -3.34 1.03 -10.72
CA GLU A 198 -2.63 1.08 -9.44
C GLU A 198 -3.56 1.38 -8.25
N ASP A 199 -4.64 2.16 -8.50
CA ASP A 199 -5.57 2.62 -7.49
C ASP A 199 -7.03 2.58 -7.95
N SER A 200 -7.96 2.47 -7.00
CA SER A 200 -9.39 2.41 -7.26
C SER A 200 -9.97 3.71 -7.83
N PRO A 201 -9.59 4.92 -7.38
CA PRO A 201 -10.08 6.17 -7.95
C PRO A 201 -9.83 6.32 -9.46
N THR A 202 -8.62 6.01 -9.90
CA THR A 202 -8.26 6.07 -11.34
C THR A 202 -9.04 5.05 -12.15
N MET A 203 -9.22 3.85 -11.60
CA MET A 203 -10.01 2.77 -12.18
C MET A 203 -11.49 3.18 -12.38
N TYR A 204 -12.10 3.82 -11.38
CA TYR A 204 -13.48 4.32 -11.48
C TYR A 204 -13.63 5.43 -12.51
N GLN A 205 -12.67 6.35 -12.59
CA GLN A 205 -12.68 7.39 -13.61
C GLN A 205 -12.57 6.81 -15.03
N ALA A 206 -11.83 5.74 -15.23
CA ALA A 206 -11.74 5.06 -16.52
C ALA A 206 -13.09 4.47 -16.95
N VAL A 207 -13.89 3.94 -16.02
CA VAL A 207 -15.26 3.46 -16.30
C VAL A 207 -16.21 4.61 -16.61
N ILE A 208 -16.22 5.65 -15.77
CA ILE A 208 -17.08 6.84 -15.94
C ILE A 208 -16.75 7.54 -17.26
N GLY A 209 -15.47 7.61 -17.62
CA GLY A 209 -14.98 8.19 -18.88
C GLY A 209 -15.17 7.31 -20.11
N GLY A 210 -15.67 6.08 -19.97
CA GLY A 210 -15.90 5.15 -21.08
C GLY A 210 -14.62 4.56 -21.69
N GLN A 211 -13.49 4.60 -20.98
CA GLN A 211 -12.23 3.99 -21.42
C GLN A 211 -12.28 2.47 -21.28
N VAL A 212 -12.99 1.98 -20.27
CA VAL A 212 -13.31 0.58 -20.02
C VAL A 212 -14.82 0.44 -19.76
N ALA A 213 -15.36 -0.75 -19.96
CA ALA A 213 -16.80 -0.99 -19.90
C ALA A 213 -17.32 -1.20 -18.48
N ALA A 214 -16.52 -1.80 -17.61
CA ALA A 214 -16.87 -2.15 -16.24
C ALA A 214 -15.62 -2.14 -15.36
N VAL A 215 -15.85 -2.21 -14.06
CA VAL A 215 -14.83 -2.41 -13.04
C VAL A 215 -15.22 -3.58 -12.16
N PHE A 216 -14.22 -4.33 -11.71
CA PHE A 216 -14.37 -5.26 -10.59
C PHE A 216 -13.63 -4.67 -9.40
N ASP A 217 -14.32 -4.56 -8.27
CA ASP A 217 -13.73 -4.11 -7.00
C ASP A 217 -14.54 -4.67 -5.84
N ASP A 218 -14.10 -4.40 -4.62
CA ASP A 218 -14.77 -4.88 -3.43
C ASP A 218 -16.11 -4.16 -3.24
N THR A 219 -17.16 -4.92 -2.99
CA THR A 219 -18.54 -4.42 -2.88
C THR A 219 -18.69 -3.29 -1.86
N PRO A 220 -18.12 -3.37 -0.64
CA PRO A 220 -18.24 -2.29 0.33
C PRO A 220 -17.58 -1.00 -0.16
N ILE A 221 -16.46 -1.08 -0.88
CA ILE A 221 -15.74 0.06 -1.42
C ILE A 221 -16.56 0.77 -2.49
N MET A 222 -17.03 0.01 -3.50
CA MET A 222 -17.87 0.58 -4.55
C MET A 222 -19.17 1.14 -4.00
N SER A 223 -19.82 0.43 -3.07
CA SER A 223 -21.06 0.90 -2.43
C SER A 223 -20.88 2.24 -1.73
N ALA A 224 -19.80 2.40 -0.95
CA ALA A 224 -19.51 3.66 -0.26
C ALA A 224 -19.21 4.80 -1.25
N ASN A 225 -18.37 4.54 -2.26
CA ASN A 225 -18.02 5.57 -3.25
C ASN A 225 -19.21 5.97 -4.14
N ILE A 226 -20.10 5.05 -4.48
CA ILE A 226 -21.32 5.35 -5.25
C ILE A 226 -22.32 6.13 -4.40
N LYS A 227 -22.64 5.65 -3.17
CA LYS A 227 -23.68 6.25 -2.32
C LYS A 227 -23.24 7.55 -1.67
N ASP A 228 -22.03 7.55 -1.08
CA ASP A 228 -21.55 8.65 -0.26
C ASP A 228 -20.62 9.59 -1.04
N GLY A 229 -19.87 9.02 -2.01
CA GLY A 229 -18.96 9.76 -2.87
C GLY A 229 -19.61 10.32 -4.14
N GLY A 230 -20.86 9.94 -4.44
CA GLY A 230 -21.60 10.45 -5.60
C GLY A 230 -20.99 10.05 -6.94
N LEU A 231 -20.28 8.93 -7.01
CA LEU A 231 -19.75 8.43 -8.29
C LEU A 231 -20.91 8.07 -9.24
N ALA A 232 -20.82 8.52 -10.48
CA ALA A 232 -21.80 8.24 -11.55
C ALA A 232 -21.69 6.79 -12.05
N MET A 233 -21.83 5.84 -11.13
CA MET A 233 -21.71 4.40 -11.35
C MET A 233 -22.86 3.66 -10.66
N LYS A 234 -23.08 2.42 -11.08
CA LYS A 234 -24.02 1.50 -10.43
C LYS A 234 -23.40 0.12 -10.30
N LEU A 235 -23.70 -0.57 -9.19
CA LEU A 235 -23.40 -1.99 -9.04
C LEU A 235 -24.28 -2.81 -9.99
N VAL A 236 -23.76 -3.93 -10.48
CA VAL A 236 -24.51 -4.88 -11.30
C VAL A 236 -24.91 -6.05 -10.41
N ASP A 237 -26.22 -6.23 -10.24
CA ASP A 237 -26.79 -7.27 -9.39
C ASP A 237 -26.40 -8.69 -9.88
N GLY A 238 -26.19 -9.60 -8.92
CA GLY A 238 -25.86 -10.99 -9.23
C GLY A 238 -24.43 -11.24 -9.71
N THR A 239 -23.56 -10.23 -9.67
CA THR A 239 -22.16 -10.35 -10.09
C THR A 239 -21.19 -10.51 -8.92
N GLY A 240 -21.66 -10.67 -7.70
CA GLY A 240 -20.84 -10.86 -6.50
C GLY A 240 -20.34 -12.30 -6.38
N ASN A 241 -19.07 -12.46 -5.95
CA ASN A 241 -18.52 -13.75 -5.55
C ASN A 241 -18.80 -14.07 -4.08
N GLU A 242 -18.33 -15.22 -3.61
CA GLU A 242 -18.37 -15.58 -2.19
C GLU A 242 -17.48 -14.64 -1.36
N PRO A 243 -17.96 -14.22 -0.16
CA PRO A 243 -17.21 -13.29 0.68
C PRO A 243 -15.96 -13.94 1.28
N ALA A 244 -14.93 -13.12 1.48
CA ALA A 244 -13.76 -13.40 2.29
C ALA A 244 -13.62 -12.35 3.39
N GLN A 245 -12.91 -12.66 4.48
CA GLN A 245 -12.68 -11.71 5.54
C GLN A 245 -11.45 -10.86 5.26
N TYR A 246 -11.49 -9.59 5.63
CA TYR A 246 -10.29 -8.77 5.72
C TYR A 246 -9.54 -9.07 7.01
N GLY A 247 -8.22 -9.03 6.97
CA GLY A 247 -7.33 -9.18 8.10
C GLY A 247 -6.11 -8.28 7.97
N MET A 248 -5.52 -7.97 9.12
CA MET A 248 -4.16 -7.43 9.16
C MET A 248 -3.18 -8.50 8.71
N ALA A 249 -2.13 -8.13 7.98
CA ALA A 249 -1.16 -9.08 7.45
C ALA A 249 0.28 -8.71 7.81
N ILE A 250 1.09 -9.73 8.07
CA ILE A 250 2.55 -9.66 8.16
C ILE A 250 3.17 -10.65 7.16
N PHE A 251 4.44 -10.44 6.81
CA PHE A 251 5.19 -11.26 5.85
C PHE A 251 6.46 -11.86 6.47
N ASN A 252 6.77 -11.48 7.69
CA ASN A 252 7.87 -12.02 8.48
C ASN A 252 7.32 -12.59 9.79
N ALA A 253 7.55 -13.86 10.06
CA ALA A 253 7.12 -14.52 11.29
C ALA A 253 7.76 -13.90 12.56
N ASP A 254 8.85 -13.16 12.45
CA ASP A 254 9.44 -12.43 13.58
C ASP A 254 8.51 -11.33 14.11
N ASN A 255 7.52 -10.91 13.31
CA ASN A 255 6.50 -9.94 13.69
C ASN A 255 5.20 -10.58 14.20
N GLN A 256 5.20 -11.89 14.53
CA GLN A 256 4.01 -12.62 15.02
C GLN A 256 3.34 -11.94 16.22
N GLU A 257 4.12 -11.31 17.09
CA GLU A 257 3.61 -10.54 18.24
C GLU A 257 2.59 -9.47 17.83
N LEU A 258 2.78 -8.82 16.67
CA LEU A 258 1.83 -7.82 16.16
C LEU A 258 0.47 -8.45 15.82
N ILE A 259 0.47 -9.63 15.22
CA ILE A 259 -0.76 -10.39 14.94
C ILE A 259 -1.43 -10.87 16.23
N ASP A 260 -0.64 -11.35 17.19
CA ASP A 260 -1.16 -11.84 18.48
C ASP A 260 -1.81 -10.70 19.29
N MET A 261 -1.26 -9.48 19.20
CA MET A 261 -1.87 -8.29 19.83
C MET A 261 -3.12 -7.81 19.07
N PHE A 262 -3.19 -8.05 17.76
CA PHE A 262 -4.33 -7.63 16.94
C PHE A 262 -5.55 -8.55 17.15
N ASN A 263 -5.36 -9.83 17.45
CA ASN A 263 -6.40 -10.83 17.70
C ASN A 263 -7.01 -10.73 19.12
#